data_aa7bdaf758ac017788fcc65f28c0d2a0
#
_entry.id   aa7bdaf758ac017788fcc65f28c0d2a0
#
_cell.length_a   1.000
_cell.length_b   1.000
_cell.length_c   1.000
_cell.angle_alpha   90.00
_cell.angle_beta   90.00
_cell.angle_gamma   90.00
#
_symmetry.space_group_name_H-M   'P 1'
#
loop_
_entity.id
_entity.type
_entity.pdbx_description
1 polymer ?
#
loop_
_entity_poly.entity_id
_entity_poly.type
_entity_poly.pdbx_seq_one_letter_code
_entity_poly.pdbx_strand_id
1 'polypeptide(L)'
;MAQTAEKTAPSSLVYELQGTLLEACSCDVLCPCWIGEDPDGGTCDAIVAYHFDSGQVNGVDVGGLSLVNVAKIPGNVLIPGSWKLAIFVDERASDEQLDALVAAYGGKLGGPLADLAGLVGEIVDVRRAKISHEIRNGAGTLRVDDAVAAEMAPYTGPDGSTTTLQNTIFSTVPGSPAYVSKASQHTVNLPEFGMVWSFEERNAIQSDYHIAFSK
;
A
#
# COMPACT_ATOMS: atom_id res chain seq x y z
N MET A 1 8.06 51.35 -14.09
CA MET A 1 8.73 50.17 -13.50
C MET A 1 7.93 48.94 -14.00
N ALA A 2 8.50 48.18 -14.93
CA ALA A 2 7.88 47.00 -15.47
C ALA A 2 8.21 45.81 -14.53
N GLN A 3 7.20 45.21 -13.91
CA GLN A 3 7.36 43.96 -13.19
C GLN A 3 7.55 42.84 -14.22
N THR A 4 8.75 42.29 -14.28
CA THR A 4 9.05 41.05 -14.98
C THR A 4 8.33 39.90 -14.24
N ALA A 5 7.24 39.40 -14.81
CA ALA A 5 6.64 38.15 -14.36
C ALA A 5 7.65 37.02 -14.55
N GLU A 6 8.12 36.47 -13.47
CA GLU A 6 8.94 35.26 -13.45
C GLU A 6 8.11 34.11 -14.04
N LYS A 7 8.51 33.64 -15.22
CA LYS A 7 7.88 32.52 -15.91
C LYS A 7 8.34 31.27 -15.19
N THR A 8 7.53 30.79 -14.21
CA THR A 8 7.73 29.48 -13.58
C THR A 8 7.80 28.43 -14.69
N ALA A 9 8.89 27.68 -14.76
CA ALA A 9 8.99 26.53 -15.65
C ALA A 9 7.83 25.57 -15.37
N PRO A 10 7.24 24.93 -16.38
CA PRO A 10 6.19 23.96 -16.15
C PRO A 10 6.75 22.84 -15.27
N SER A 11 6.08 22.54 -14.15
CA SER A 11 6.45 21.42 -13.30
C SER A 11 6.38 20.13 -14.13
N SER A 12 7.45 19.34 -14.13
CA SER A 12 7.45 18.05 -14.82
C SER A 12 6.89 16.99 -13.90
N LEU A 13 5.82 16.31 -14.34
CA LEU A 13 5.25 15.18 -13.61
C LEU A 13 6.30 14.08 -13.46
N VAL A 14 6.60 13.71 -12.23
CA VAL A 14 7.54 12.63 -11.89
C VAL A 14 6.79 11.31 -11.76
N TYR A 15 5.69 11.29 -11.02
CA TYR A 15 4.77 10.17 -11.00
C TYR A 15 3.35 10.61 -10.68
N GLU A 16 2.40 9.83 -11.15
CA GLU A 16 1.00 9.84 -10.76
C GLU A 16 0.48 8.42 -10.79
N LEU A 17 -0.06 7.95 -9.67
CA LEU A 17 -0.56 6.59 -9.47
C LEU A 17 -1.96 6.68 -8.88
N GLN A 18 -2.92 6.01 -9.51
CA GLN A 18 -4.32 6.00 -9.07
C GLN A 18 -4.87 4.58 -9.11
N GLY A 19 -5.63 4.21 -8.08
CA GLY A 19 -6.24 2.89 -7.98
C GLY A 19 -6.71 2.58 -6.57
N THR A 20 -6.39 1.41 -6.07
CA THR A 20 -6.81 0.94 -4.75
C THR A 20 -5.63 0.50 -3.90
N LEU A 21 -5.74 0.75 -2.59
CA LEU A 21 -4.88 0.21 -1.57
C LEU A 21 -5.67 -0.78 -0.72
N LEU A 22 -5.09 -1.95 -0.48
CA LEU A 22 -5.55 -2.92 0.51
C LEU A 22 -4.49 -3.06 1.59
N GLU A 23 -4.92 -3.15 2.85
CA GLU A 23 -4.10 -3.60 3.96
C GLU A 23 -4.79 -4.74 4.69
N ALA A 24 -4.02 -5.80 5.04
CA ALA A 24 -4.40 -6.82 6.01
C ALA A 24 -3.25 -6.97 7.01
N CYS A 25 -3.54 -6.93 8.31
CA CYS A 25 -2.51 -6.89 9.34
C CYS A 25 -2.86 -7.72 10.57
N SER A 26 -1.88 -7.89 11.47
CA SER A 26 -1.99 -8.65 12.70
C SER A 26 -2.90 -8.03 13.78
N CYS A 27 -3.26 -6.75 13.64
CA CYS A 27 -4.11 -6.06 14.60
C CYS A 27 -5.55 -6.61 14.63
N ASP A 28 -6.24 -6.39 15.73
CA ASP A 28 -7.70 -6.57 15.82
C ASP A 28 -8.41 -5.49 14.96
N VAL A 29 -9.67 -5.73 14.63
CA VAL A 29 -10.49 -4.71 14.00
C VAL A 29 -11.06 -3.82 15.10
N LEU A 30 -10.81 -2.57 15.07
CA LEU A 30 -10.26 -1.65 14.09
C LEU A 30 -8.76 -1.43 14.36
N CYS A 31 -7.94 -1.50 13.30
CA CYS A 31 -6.50 -1.33 13.45
C CYS A 31 -6.12 0.07 13.97
N PRO A 32 -5.44 0.17 15.13
CA PRO A 32 -5.07 1.46 15.72
C PRO A 32 -4.04 2.24 14.87
N CYS A 33 -3.24 1.56 14.05
CA CYS A 33 -2.23 2.21 13.20
C CYS A 33 -2.86 3.20 12.20
N TRP A 34 -4.12 2.98 11.79
CA TRP A 34 -4.83 3.88 10.86
C TRP A 34 -5.14 5.25 11.45
N ILE A 35 -5.04 5.40 12.76
CA ILE A 35 -5.18 6.67 13.48
C ILE A 35 -3.88 7.08 14.20
N GLY A 36 -2.74 6.45 13.87
CA GLY A 36 -1.41 6.80 14.37
C GLY A 36 -1.03 6.22 15.71
N GLU A 37 -1.85 5.32 16.27
CA GLU A 37 -1.57 4.63 17.54
C GLU A 37 -0.69 3.39 17.32
N ASP A 38 -0.16 2.85 18.42
CA ASP A 38 0.68 1.66 18.38
C ASP A 38 -0.12 0.41 17.97
N PRO A 39 0.48 -0.54 17.23
CA PRO A 39 -0.18 -1.78 16.84
C PRO A 39 -0.50 -2.65 18.06
N ASP A 40 -1.62 -3.37 17.98
CA ASP A 40 -1.94 -4.40 18.96
C ASP A 40 -0.81 -5.43 19.06
N GLY A 41 -0.42 -5.79 20.27
CA GLY A 41 0.69 -6.73 20.48
C GLY A 41 2.10 -6.17 20.19
N GLY A 42 2.23 -4.87 19.88
CA GLY A 42 3.52 -4.17 19.74
C GLY A 42 4.28 -4.42 18.43
N THR A 43 3.69 -5.14 17.48
CA THR A 43 4.27 -5.37 16.14
C THR A 43 3.15 -5.43 15.10
N CYS A 44 3.34 -4.76 13.97
CA CYS A 44 2.46 -4.87 12.82
C CYS A 44 3.10 -5.81 11.78
N ASP A 45 2.54 -7.02 11.66
CA ASP A 45 2.81 -7.93 10.54
C ASP A 45 1.73 -7.69 9.50
N ALA A 46 2.10 -7.15 8.33
CA ALA A 46 1.14 -6.62 7.38
C ALA A 46 1.41 -7.03 5.93
N ILE A 47 0.33 -7.06 5.17
CA ILE A 47 0.30 -7.10 3.72
C ILE A 47 -0.29 -5.76 3.27
N VAL A 48 0.44 -4.99 2.45
CA VAL A 48 -0.04 -3.74 1.85
C VAL A 48 0.02 -3.88 0.34
N ALA A 49 -1.13 -3.96 -0.31
CA ALA A 49 -1.25 -4.18 -1.73
C ALA A 49 -1.81 -2.96 -2.44
N TYR A 50 -1.18 -2.59 -3.55
CA TYR A 50 -1.62 -1.53 -4.46
C TYR A 50 -2.03 -2.16 -5.79
N HIS A 51 -3.18 -1.77 -6.30
CA HIS A 51 -3.56 -2.01 -7.69
C HIS A 51 -3.68 -0.66 -8.40
N PHE A 52 -3.00 -0.49 -9.52
CA PHE A 52 -3.02 0.75 -10.29
C PHE A 52 -4.02 0.64 -11.42
N ASP A 53 -5.20 1.24 -11.28
CA ASP A 53 -6.16 1.36 -12.39
C ASP A 53 -5.55 2.18 -13.53
N SER A 54 -4.78 3.21 -13.17
CA SER A 54 -3.96 4.01 -14.07
C SER A 54 -2.73 4.54 -13.35
N GLY A 55 -1.66 4.84 -14.09
CA GLY A 55 -0.49 5.46 -13.50
C GLY A 55 0.70 5.53 -14.41
N GLN A 56 1.57 6.51 -14.12
CA GLN A 56 2.86 6.63 -14.78
C GLN A 56 3.94 7.01 -13.77
N VAL A 57 5.15 6.57 -14.04
CA VAL A 57 6.36 6.92 -13.29
C VAL A 57 7.45 7.31 -14.29
N ASN A 58 7.89 8.58 -14.27
CA ASN A 58 8.83 9.14 -15.26
C ASN A 58 8.43 8.86 -16.71
N GLY A 59 7.12 8.90 -17.01
CA GLY A 59 6.57 8.61 -18.34
C GLY A 59 6.38 7.13 -18.67
N VAL A 60 6.79 6.21 -17.79
CA VAL A 60 6.54 4.76 -17.94
C VAL A 60 5.14 4.46 -17.41
N ASP A 61 4.27 3.96 -18.30
CA ASP A 61 2.91 3.53 -17.92
C ASP A 61 2.97 2.26 -17.06
N VAL A 62 2.31 2.30 -15.90
CA VAL A 62 2.20 1.19 -14.95
C VAL A 62 0.74 0.79 -14.68
N GLY A 63 -0.19 1.32 -15.47
CA GLY A 63 -1.61 1.00 -15.36
C GLY A 63 -1.89 -0.49 -15.53
N GLY A 64 -2.84 -1.02 -14.75
CA GLY A 64 -3.22 -2.43 -14.72
C GLY A 64 -2.25 -3.35 -13.98
N LEU A 65 -1.16 -2.82 -13.41
CA LEU A 65 -0.23 -3.59 -12.59
C LEU A 65 -0.58 -3.51 -11.10
N SER A 66 -0.03 -4.44 -10.34
CA SER A 66 -0.11 -4.45 -8.87
C SER A 66 1.28 -4.49 -8.25
N LEU A 67 1.39 -3.92 -7.04
CA LEU A 67 2.57 -4.01 -6.18
C LEU A 67 2.11 -4.42 -4.78
N VAL A 68 2.81 -5.38 -4.18
CA VAL A 68 2.50 -5.86 -2.83
C VAL A 68 3.74 -5.77 -1.95
N ASN A 69 3.59 -5.09 -0.83
CA ASN A 69 4.56 -5.04 0.25
C ASN A 69 4.13 -6.03 1.34
N VAL A 70 5.03 -6.93 1.70
CA VAL A 70 4.93 -7.70 2.95
C VAL A 70 5.82 -7.02 3.96
N ALA A 71 5.24 -6.58 5.08
CA ALA A 71 5.91 -5.75 6.07
C ALA A 71 5.93 -6.40 7.45
N LYS A 72 7.06 -6.31 8.13
CA LYS A 72 7.18 -6.57 9.56
C LYS A 72 7.68 -5.30 10.23
N ILE A 73 6.87 -4.74 11.14
CA ILE A 73 7.09 -3.43 11.71
C ILE A 73 7.02 -3.51 13.24
N PRO A 74 8.15 -3.45 13.95
CA PRO A 74 8.14 -3.40 15.41
C PRO A 74 7.76 -1.99 15.88
N GLY A 75 6.87 -1.90 16.87
CA GLY A 75 6.39 -0.64 17.44
C GLY A 75 5.46 0.13 16.51
N ASN A 76 5.40 1.45 16.71
CA ASN A 76 4.55 2.33 15.92
C ASN A 76 4.98 2.36 14.46
N VAL A 77 4.02 2.26 13.55
CA VAL A 77 4.27 2.21 12.10
C VAL A 77 4.84 3.51 11.52
N LEU A 78 4.79 4.60 12.26
CA LEU A 78 5.34 5.91 11.87
C LEU A 78 6.80 6.11 12.30
N ILE A 79 7.44 5.13 12.95
CA ILE A 79 8.85 5.24 13.33
C ILE A 79 9.74 5.12 12.08
N PRO A 80 10.53 6.14 11.73
CA PRO A 80 11.41 6.09 10.58
C PRO A 80 12.41 4.93 10.66
N GLY A 81 12.62 4.25 9.53
CA GLY A 81 13.59 3.16 9.42
C GLY A 81 13.22 1.88 10.19
N SER A 82 11.96 1.73 10.63
CA SER A 82 11.54 0.55 11.40
C SER A 82 11.02 -0.60 10.55
N TRP A 83 10.60 -0.34 9.31
CA TRP A 83 9.96 -1.34 8.47
C TRP A 83 10.98 -2.28 7.83
N LYS A 84 10.70 -3.57 7.92
CA LYS A 84 11.35 -4.61 7.11
C LYS A 84 10.37 -5.05 6.04
N LEU A 85 10.77 -4.94 4.75
CA LEU A 85 9.89 -5.20 3.60
C LEU A 85 10.41 -6.29 2.68
N ALA A 86 9.49 -7.12 2.16
CA ALA A 86 9.62 -7.81 0.88
C ALA A 86 8.64 -7.20 -0.12
N ILE A 87 9.08 -6.93 -1.34
CA ILE A 87 8.31 -6.24 -2.39
C ILE A 87 8.06 -7.19 -3.55
N PHE A 88 6.80 -7.35 -3.92
CA PHE A 88 6.37 -8.11 -5.09
C PHE A 88 5.77 -7.17 -6.13
N VAL A 89 6.21 -7.28 -7.36
CA VAL A 89 5.64 -6.56 -8.50
C VAL A 89 5.00 -7.58 -9.45
N ASP A 90 3.89 -7.22 -10.05
CA ASP A 90 3.16 -8.06 -11.01
C ASP A 90 4.12 -8.70 -12.03
N GLU A 91 4.00 -10.01 -12.28
CA GLU A 91 4.85 -10.74 -13.22
C GLU A 91 4.75 -10.21 -14.66
N ARG A 92 3.64 -9.53 -15.00
CA ARG A 92 3.40 -8.90 -16.31
C ARG A 92 4.23 -7.63 -16.52
N ALA A 93 4.83 -7.09 -15.45
CA ALA A 93 5.65 -5.87 -15.56
C ALA A 93 6.89 -6.13 -16.42
N SER A 94 7.17 -5.23 -17.36
CA SER A 94 8.46 -5.18 -18.05
C SER A 94 9.59 -4.81 -17.10
N ASP A 95 10.85 -4.94 -17.54
CA ASP A 95 11.99 -4.50 -16.71
C ASP A 95 11.93 -3.01 -16.42
N GLU A 96 11.54 -2.19 -17.41
CA GLU A 96 11.36 -0.75 -17.25
C GLU A 96 10.27 -0.40 -16.24
N GLN A 97 9.13 -1.11 -16.26
CA GLN A 97 8.03 -0.91 -15.32
C GLN A 97 8.43 -1.35 -13.89
N LEU A 98 9.13 -2.47 -13.75
CA LEU A 98 9.68 -2.91 -12.47
C LEU A 98 10.62 -1.86 -11.88
N ASP A 99 11.61 -1.41 -12.67
CA ASP A 99 12.58 -0.40 -12.23
C ASP A 99 11.91 0.92 -11.84
N ALA A 100 10.90 1.35 -12.60
CA ALA A 100 10.13 2.56 -12.33
C ALA A 100 9.37 2.46 -10.99
N LEU A 101 8.63 1.36 -10.76
CA LEU A 101 7.90 1.14 -9.51
C LEU A 101 8.85 1.02 -8.32
N VAL A 102 9.94 0.27 -8.45
CA VAL A 102 10.95 0.14 -7.39
C VAL A 102 11.64 1.47 -7.08
N ALA A 103 11.91 2.29 -8.10
CA ALA A 103 12.46 3.64 -7.89
C ALA A 103 11.47 4.56 -7.15
N ALA A 104 10.19 4.50 -7.49
CA ALA A 104 9.14 5.28 -6.85
C ALA A 104 8.93 4.87 -5.38
N TYR A 105 8.62 3.60 -5.11
CA TYR A 105 8.37 3.09 -3.76
C TYR A 105 9.63 2.97 -2.91
N GLY A 106 10.81 2.89 -3.51
CA GLY A 106 12.09 3.00 -2.83
C GLY A 106 12.54 4.44 -2.53
N GLY A 107 11.68 5.44 -2.78
CA GLY A 107 11.90 6.84 -2.42
C GLY A 107 12.89 7.62 -3.29
N LYS A 108 13.47 7.00 -4.33
CA LYS A 108 14.50 7.63 -5.18
C LYS A 108 14.01 8.85 -5.97
N LEU A 109 12.71 8.96 -6.17
CA LEU A 109 12.11 10.00 -7.01
C LEU A 109 11.69 11.24 -6.22
N GLY A 110 11.64 11.17 -4.89
CA GLY A 110 11.19 12.25 -4.01
C GLY A 110 9.68 12.25 -3.82
N GLY A 111 9.15 13.30 -3.19
CA GLY A 111 7.73 13.49 -2.93
C GLY A 111 7.15 12.50 -1.90
N PRO A 112 5.82 12.36 -1.82
CA PRO A 112 5.15 11.56 -0.81
C PRO A 112 5.61 10.08 -0.72
N LEU A 113 6.01 9.47 -1.85
CA LEU A 113 6.57 8.10 -1.81
C LEU A 113 7.95 8.04 -1.17
N ALA A 114 8.73 9.13 -1.19
CA ALA A 114 9.98 9.20 -0.44
C ALA A 114 9.74 9.34 1.07
N ASP A 115 8.67 10.04 1.48
CA ASP A 115 8.28 10.11 2.89
C ASP A 115 7.87 8.72 3.40
N LEU A 116 7.07 7.98 2.62
CA LEU A 116 6.74 6.58 2.92
C LEU A 116 8.00 5.70 2.98
N ALA A 117 8.90 5.81 2.01
CA ALA A 117 10.14 5.06 1.98
C ALA A 117 11.07 5.38 3.16
N GLY A 118 10.94 6.58 3.76
CA GLY A 118 11.65 6.96 4.98
C GLY A 118 11.30 6.11 6.20
N LEU A 119 10.16 5.41 6.19
CA LEU A 119 9.76 4.46 7.23
C LEU A 119 10.49 3.12 7.09
N VAL A 120 11.00 2.80 5.89
CA VAL A 120 11.65 1.52 5.57
C VAL A 120 13.10 1.54 6.05
N GLY A 121 13.46 0.56 6.88
CA GLY A 121 14.83 0.30 7.32
C GLY A 121 15.55 -0.74 6.49
N GLU A 122 14.81 -1.74 6.02
CA GLU A 122 15.38 -2.86 5.27
C GLU A 122 14.42 -3.34 4.18
N ILE A 123 14.89 -3.46 2.95
CA ILE A 123 14.21 -4.19 1.88
C ILE A 123 14.97 -5.51 1.70
N VAL A 124 14.34 -6.63 2.06
CA VAL A 124 14.96 -7.96 2.04
C VAL A 124 14.81 -8.67 0.72
N ASP A 125 13.80 -8.29 -0.07
CA ASP A 125 13.57 -8.91 -1.38
C ASP A 125 12.78 -7.95 -2.29
N VAL A 126 13.06 -8.03 -3.58
CA VAL A 126 12.29 -7.38 -4.65
C VAL A 126 12.20 -8.35 -5.81
N ARG A 127 11.00 -8.84 -6.12
CA ARG A 127 10.81 -9.80 -7.22
C ARG A 127 9.48 -9.64 -7.92
N ARG A 128 9.40 -10.17 -9.16
CA ARG A 128 8.12 -10.36 -9.85
C ARG A 128 7.41 -11.56 -9.29
N ALA A 129 6.08 -11.47 -9.25
CA ALA A 129 5.22 -12.55 -8.82
C ALA A 129 3.88 -12.50 -9.55
N LYS A 130 3.20 -13.63 -9.64
CA LYS A 130 1.81 -13.65 -10.09
C LYS A 130 0.92 -13.08 -9.00
N ILE A 131 0.35 -11.91 -9.25
CA ILE A 131 -0.54 -11.22 -8.32
C ILE A 131 -1.98 -11.29 -8.84
N SER A 132 -2.90 -11.78 -8.00
CA SER A 132 -4.34 -11.65 -8.19
C SER A 132 -4.87 -10.73 -7.11
N HIS A 133 -5.45 -9.59 -7.51
CA HIS A 133 -5.99 -8.57 -6.63
C HIS A 133 -7.45 -8.33 -7.02
N GLU A 134 -8.36 -9.10 -6.42
CA GLU A 134 -9.80 -9.07 -6.72
C GLU A 134 -10.56 -8.54 -5.51
N ILE A 135 -10.39 -7.24 -5.22
CA ILE A 135 -10.96 -6.60 -4.03
C ILE A 135 -11.77 -5.39 -4.44
N ARG A 136 -12.99 -5.32 -3.94
CA ARG A 136 -13.90 -4.21 -4.18
C ARG A 136 -14.77 -3.93 -2.96
N ASN A 137 -14.82 -2.64 -2.55
CA ASN A 137 -15.64 -2.18 -1.42
C ASN A 137 -15.39 -2.97 -0.12
N GLY A 138 -14.15 -3.34 0.12
CA GLY A 138 -13.74 -4.08 1.30
C GLY A 138 -13.99 -5.60 1.25
N ALA A 139 -14.44 -6.16 0.12
CA ALA A 139 -14.65 -7.59 -0.06
C ALA A 139 -13.77 -8.15 -1.18
N GLY A 140 -13.25 -9.36 -1.00
CA GLY A 140 -12.52 -10.08 -2.05
C GLY A 140 -11.29 -10.82 -1.58
N THR A 141 -10.37 -11.07 -2.52
CA THR A 141 -9.17 -11.89 -2.30
C THR A 141 -7.92 -11.21 -2.87
N LEU A 142 -6.80 -11.44 -2.19
CA LEU A 142 -5.46 -11.16 -2.67
C LEU A 142 -4.65 -12.44 -2.67
N ARG A 143 -3.88 -12.69 -3.73
CA ARG A 143 -2.89 -13.77 -3.79
C ARG A 143 -1.62 -13.29 -4.48
N VAL A 144 -0.46 -13.75 -3.95
CA VAL A 144 0.87 -13.52 -4.55
C VAL A 144 1.56 -14.88 -4.58
N ASP A 145 1.59 -15.53 -5.74
CA ASP A 145 2.06 -16.92 -5.90
C ASP A 145 1.48 -17.82 -4.78
N ASP A 146 2.34 -18.64 -4.15
CA ASP A 146 2.03 -19.43 -2.97
C ASP A 146 2.52 -18.75 -1.67
N ALA A 147 3.07 -17.53 -1.77
CA ALA A 147 3.73 -16.84 -0.66
C ALA A 147 2.78 -15.97 0.17
N VAL A 148 1.74 -15.39 -0.45
CA VAL A 148 0.80 -14.47 0.23
C VAL A 148 -0.61 -14.79 -0.16
N ALA A 149 -1.51 -14.84 0.82
CA ALA A 149 -2.95 -14.91 0.59
C ALA A 149 -3.71 -14.10 1.63
N ALA A 150 -4.80 -13.44 1.20
CA ALA A 150 -5.77 -12.82 2.08
C ALA A 150 -7.17 -12.95 1.47
N GLU A 151 -8.17 -13.17 2.34
CA GLU A 151 -9.58 -13.13 2.00
C GLU A 151 -10.29 -12.24 3.00
N MET A 152 -11.10 -11.29 2.53
CA MET A 152 -11.71 -10.29 3.38
C MET A 152 -13.17 -10.03 3.05
N ALA A 153 -13.91 -9.62 4.07
CA ALA A 153 -15.29 -9.17 3.97
C ALA A 153 -15.51 -7.90 4.81
N PRO A 154 -16.31 -6.93 4.30
CA PRO A 154 -16.54 -5.69 5.01
C PRO A 154 -17.49 -5.87 6.20
N TYR A 155 -17.33 -5.01 7.21
CA TYR A 155 -18.36 -4.78 8.20
C TYR A 155 -19.49 -3.94 7.62
N THR A 156 -20.71 -4.23 8.05
CA THR A 156 -21.89 -3.51 7.58
C THR A 156 -22.72 -2.98 8.74
N GLY A 157 -23.30 -1.79 8.56
CA GLY A 157 -24.29 -1.22 9.46
C GLY A 157 -25.66 -1.94 9.38
N PRO A 158 -26.63 -1.54 10.22
CA PRO A 158 -27.96 -2.16 10.26
C PRO A 158 -28.75 -2.03 8.95
N ASP A 159 -28.43 -1.03 8.13
CA ASP A 159 -29.03 -0.76 6.82
C ASP A 159 -28.31 -1.48 5.66
N GLY A 160 -27.27 -2.27 5.96
CA GLY A 160 -26.45 -2.97 4.97
C GLY A 160 -25.36 -2.11 4.34
N SER A 161 -25.22 -0.85 4.72
CA SER A 161 -24.11 0.01 4.27
C SER A 161 -22.79 -0.46 4.85
N THR A 162 -21.70 -0.37 4.08
CA THR A 162 -20.36 -0.74 4.54
C THR A 162 -19.86 0.25 5.59
N THR A 163 -19.30 -0.25 6.68
CA THR A 163 -18.63 0.57 7.69
C THR A 163 -17.38 1.20 7.10
N THR A 164 -17.21 2.51 7.29
CA THR A 164 -16.10 3.26 6.70
C THR A 164 -15.38 4.14 7.72
N LEU A 165 -14.10 4.40 7.45
CA LEU A 165 -13.31 5.46 8.06
C LEU A 165 -13.11 6.58 7.04
N GLN A 166 -12.89 7.79 7.52
CA GLN A 166 -12.55 8.94 6.68
C GLN A 166 -11.42 9.75 7.33
N ASN A 167 -10.61 10.39 6.47
CA ASN A 167 -9.54 11.30 6.91
C ASN A 167 -8.52 10.65 7.86
N THR A 168 -8.18 9.39 7.62
CA THR A 168 -7.12 8.70 8.36
C THR A 168 -5.74 9.11 7.85
N ILE A 169 -4.68 8.79 8.60
CA ILE A 169 -3.31 9.14 8.22
C ILE A 169 -2.84 8.48 6.90
N PHE A 170 -3.48 7.37 6.50
CA PHE A 170 -3.19 6.66 5.25
C PHE A 170 -4.17 6.98 4.12
N SER A 171 -5.15 7.88 4.34
CA SER A 171 -6.07 8.32 3.30
C SER A 171 -5.36 9.23 2.30
N THR A 172 -5.21 8.78 1.06
CA THR A 172 -4.54 9.55 0.00
C THR A 172 -5.52 10.33 -0.89
N VAL A 173 -6.81 9.95 -0.85
CA VAL A 173 -7.88 10.63 -1.61
C VAL A 173 -8.80 11.37 -0.63
N PRO A 174 -8.80 12.72 -0.60
CA PRO A 174 -9.63 13.47 0.32
C PRO A 174 -11.12 13.14 0.18
N GLY A 175 -11.76 12.81 1.31
CA GLY A 175 -13.18 12.49 1.34
C GLY A 175 -13.58 11.10 0.84
N SER A 176 -12.65 10.33 0.28
CA SER A 176 -12.89 8.93 -0.07
C SER A 176 -12.91 8.05 1.19
N PRO A 177 -13.84 7.10 1.27
CA PRO A 177 -13.91 6.20 2.42
C PRO A 177 -12.81 5.13 2.37
N ALA A 178 -12.31 4.75 3.55
CA ALA A 178 -11.63 3.49 3.76
C ALA A 178 -12.67 2.47 4.28
N TYR A 179 -12.86 1.37 3.56
CA TYR A 179 -13.81 0.32 3.90
C TYR A 179 -13.23 -0.56 5.01
N VAL A 180 -13.89 -0.56 6.17
CA VAL A 180 -13.50 -1.38 7.32
C VAL A 180 -13.93 -2.81 7.07
N SER A 181 -12.97 -3.71 7.09
CA SER A 181 -13.17 -5.11 6.77
C SER A 181 -12.46 -6.00 7.78
N LYS A 182 -12.75 -7.28 7.70
CA LYS A 182 -12.06 -8.32 8.43
C LYS A 182 -11.53 -9.34 7.45
N ALA A 183 -10.25 -9.68 7.56
CA ALA A 183 -9.69 -10.82 6.87
C ALA A 183 -10.10 -12.08 7.63
N SER A 184 -10.91 -12.95 6.99
CA SER A 184 -11.22 -14.27 7.53
C SER A 184 -9.93 -15.08 7.71
N GLN A 185 -9.00 -14.89 6.80
CA GLN A 185 -7.63 -15.39 6.89
C GLN A 185 -6.69 -14.49 6.09
N HIS A 186 -5.48 -14.25 6.62
CA HIS A 186 -4.36 -13.80 5.81
C HIS A 186 -3.06 -14.52 6.21
N THR A 187 -2.28 -14.89 5.21
CA THR A 187 -1.09 -15.71 5.38
C THR A 187 0.08 -15.13 4.61
N VAL A 188 1.28 -15.27 5.18
CA VAL A 188 2.55 -15.02 4.54
C VAL A 188 3.49 -16.18 4.83
N ASN A 189 4.18 -16.65 3.80
CA ASN A 189 5.15 -17.73 3.90
C ASN A 189 6.45 -17.35 3.17
N LEU A 190 7.32 -16.60 3.86
CA LEU A 190 8.64 -16.16 3.41
C LEU A 190 9.67 -16.51 4.49
N PRO A 191 9.95 -17.83 4.69
CA PRO A 191 10.80 -18.31 5.78
C PRO A 191 12.24 -17.82 5.67
N GLU A 192 12.75 -17.60 4.45
CA GLU A 192 14.08 -17.07 4.19
C GLU A 192 14.32 -15.68 4.78
N PHE A 193 13.24 -14.91 5.02
CA PHE A 193 13.30 -13.56 5.59
C PHE A 193 12.74 -13.49 7.03
N GLY A 194 12.30 -14.64 7.58
CA GLY A 194 11.65 -14.68 8.89
C GLY A 194 10.28 -14.04 8.91
N MET A 195 9.60 -13.97 7.76
CA MET A 195 8.24 -13.48 7.59
C MET A 195 7.31 -14.66 7.33
N VAL A 196 6.87 -15.31 8.39
CA VAL A 196 5.93 -16.44 8.32
C VAL A 196 4.85 -16.22 9.35
N TRP A 197 3.59 -16.09 8.88
CA TRP A 197 2.42 -15.99 9.75
C TRP A 197 1.15 -16.48 9.07
N SER A 198 0.19 -16.82 9.90
CA SER A 198 -1.18 -17.10 9.51
C SER A 198 -2.09 -16.52 10.58
N PHE A 199 -2.89 -15.53 10.21
CA PHE A 199 -3.84 -14.89 11.10
C PHE A 199 -5.25 -15.12 10.60
N GLU A 200 -6.18 -15.29 11.55
CA GLU A 200 -7.60 -15.43 11.29
C GLU A 200 -8.35 -14.28 11.99
N GLU A 201 -9.42 -13.82 11.37
CA GLU A 201 -10.34 -12.83 11.95
C GLU A 201 -9.65 -11.51 12.35
N ARG A 202 -8.66 -11.06 11.57
CA ARG A 202 -7.87 -9.85 11.83
C ARG A 202 -8.28 -8.69 10.92
N ASN A 203 -7.73 -7.52 11.21
CA ASN A 203 -8.03 -6.30 10.49
C ASN A 203 -7.68 -6.41 9.01
N ALA A 204 -8.59 -5.90 8.19
CA ALA A 204 -8.34 -5.57 6.79
C ALA A 204 -9.06 -4.26 6.45
N ILE A 205 -8.44 -3.46 5.60
CA ILE A 205 -8.98 -2.19 5.13
C ILE A 205 -8.67 -2.05 3.64
N GLN A 206 -9.64 -1.54 2.88
CA GLN A 206 -9.42 -1.10 1.51
C GLN A 206 -9.75 0.39 1.40
N SER A 207 -8.95 1.13 0.66
CA SER A 207 -9.23 2.53 0.33
C SER A 207 -8.88 2.83 -1.12
N ASP A 208 -9.45 3.92 -1.64
CA ASP A 208 -8.94 4.50 -2.87
C ASP A 208 -7.52 5.03 -2.64
N TYR A 209 -6.75 5.01 -3.72
CA TYR A 209 -5.36 5.43 -3.72
C TYR A 209 -5.11 6.40 -4.85
N HIS A 210 -4.60 7.58 -4.52
CA HIS A 210 -4.12 8.55 -5.51
C HIS A 210 -2.93 9.30 -4.93
N ILE A 211 -1.80 9.22 -5.61
CA ILE A 211 -0.60 9.92 -5.22
C ILE A 211 0.09 10.49 -6.46
N ALA A 212 0.48 11.76 -6.41
CA ALA A 212 1.14 12.45 -7.50
C ALA A 212 2.29 13.32 -7.00
N PHE A 213 3.32 13.47 -7.83
CA PHE A 213 4.44 14.36 -7.55
C PHE A 213 5.01 14.96 -8.83
N SER A 214 5.32 16.25 -8.78
CA SER A 214 5.95 17.02 -9.85
C SER A 214 7.14 17.82 -9.30
N LYS A 215 8.17 18.04 -10.15
CA LYS A 215 9.32 18.91 -9.86
C LYS A 215 9.26 20.17 -10.65
#